data_eb2219bb97c58eed17ad6d3c11ccb063
#
_entry.id   eb2219bb97c58eed17ad6d3c11ccb063
#
_cell.length_a   1.000
_cell.length_b   1.000
_cell.length_c   1.000
_cell.angle_alpha   90.00
_cell.angle_beta   90.00
_cell.angle_gamma   90.00
#
_symmetry.space_group_name_H-M   'P 1'
#
loop_
_entity.id
_entity.type
_entity.pdbx_description
1 polymer ?
#
loop_
_entity_poly.entity_id
_entity_poly.type
_entity_poly.pdbx_seq_one_letter_code
_entity_poly.pdbx_strand_id
1 'polypeptide(L)'
;AEGTKSITYVYEEVKGSVIVDYVDTDGNKIGTQFVDTANVAPGTTYNTANDTGTKASTDTSERPSVITKDGKTYKLVPAGDYNVGTVGKDGNLTTTTKDLGTDAASGEVAEGTKKVTYVYQEVKTGSVVIDYVDTEGNELQKQYVDSPEGTAVGTTYDAEGITGTTEKPAVIEKDGKTYELVPAGTYTVGTVGEDNNLTATTTTLGVAPVTGTVVEGVTKITYVYKEKVETPKTGNVVITYVDTEGLELKATVKDTTDGEVGSTYNTKDSADEYPETIEKDGVTYKRVVAGTHKVGETTEDGHLVSSDAAEGTVEEGTKTVTYVYEKVETPVVKTGSVVARYVIEGTED
;
A
#
# COMPACT_ATOMS: atom_id res chain seq x y z
N ALA A 1 68.38 -39.90 81.48
CA ALA A 1 67.57 -38.76 81.11
C ALA A 1 66.46 -39.19 80.10
N GLU A 2 65.25 -39.18 80.61
CA GLU A 2 64.09 -39.41 79.68
C GLU A 2 63.94 -38.17 78.80
N GLY A 3 64.10 -38.34 77.50
CA GLY A 3 63.91 -37.30 76.57
C GLY A 3 62.42 -37.14 76.23
N THR A 4 61.95 -35.90 76.27
CA THR A 4 60.58 -35.55 75.84
C THR A 4 60.45 -35.80 74.40
N LYS A 5 59.51 -36.71 74.02
CA LYS A 5 59.11 -36.90 72.63
C LYS A 5 58.02 -35.88 72.32
N SER A 6 58.17 -35.08 71.27
CA SER A 6 57.16 -34.22 70.72
C SER A 6 56.58 -34.77 69.43
N ILE A 7 55.25 -34.69 69.28
CA ILE A 7 54.53 -35.03 68.04
C ILE A 7 53.99 -33.71 67.53
N THR A 8 54.28 -33.40 66.25
CA THR A 8 53.74 -32.28 65.53
C THR A 8 52.69 -32.75 64.57
N TYR A 9 51.46 -32.27 64.68
CA TYR A 9 50.38 -32.47 63.71
C TYR A 9 50.38 -31.28 62.73
N VAL A 10 50.40 -31.57 61.45
CA VAL A 10 50.25 -30.56 60.39
C VAL A 10 48.84 -30.65 59.92
N TYR A 11 48.13 -29.56 59.91
CA TYR A 11 46.77 -29.46 59.39
C TYR A 11 46.79 -28.56 58.14
N GLU A 12 46.02 -28.95 57.11
CA GLU A 12 45.77 -28.15 55.95
C GLU A 12 44.39 -27.51 56.12
N GLU A 13 44.26 -26.21 55.76
CA GLU A 13 42.98 -25.53 55.79
C GLU A 13 42.14 -26.01 54.60
N VAL A 14 41.02 -26.63 54.90
CA VAL A 14 40.06 -27.08 53.88
C VAL A 14 39.21 -25.93 53.45
N LYS A 15 39.15 -25.69 52.13
CA LYS A 15 38.38 -24.63 51.51
C LYS A 15 37.49 -25.13 50.37
N GLY A 16 36.41 -24.42 50.12
CA GLY A 16 35.52 -24.65 49.00
C GLY A 16 35.18 -23.41 48.18
N SER A 17 34.67 -23.67 47.02
CA SER A 17 34.24 -22.64 46.08
C SER A 17 32.92 -23.03 45.40
N VAL A 18 32.20 -22.04 44.84
CA VAL A 18 31.01 -22.24 44.05
C VAL A 18 31.18 -21.44 42.73
N ILE A 19 30.95 -22.12 41.61
CA ILE A 19 31.01 -21.54 40.29
C ILE A 19 29.69 -21.78 39.54
N VAL A 20 29.36 -20.86 38.65
CA VAL A 20 28.16 -20.88 37.80
C VAL A 20 28.55 -20.96 36.34
N ASP A 21 28.05 -21.97 35.65
CA ASP A 21 28.18 -22.16 34.22
C ASP A 21 26.84 -21.86 33.54
N TYR A 22 26.89 -21.36 32.27
CA TYR A 22 25.75 -21.03 31.45
C TYR A 22 25.80 -21.82 30.15
N VAL A 23 24.75 -22.61 29.88
CA VAL A 23 24.68 -23.45 28.68
C VAL A 23 23.33 -23.30 27.97
N ASP A 24 23.32 -23.66 26.68
CA ASP A 24 22.06 -23.79 25.94
C ASP A 24 21.39 -25.15 26.28
N THR A 25 20.21 -25.40 25.69
CA THR A 25 19.46 -26.64 25.87
C THR A 25 20.17 -27.90 25.36
N ASP A 26 21.24 -27.73 24.58
CA ASP A 26 22.08 -28.84 24.09
C ASP A 26 23.39 -28.97 24.92
N GLY A 27 23.63 -28.09 25.90
CA GLY A 27 24.78 -28.10 26.79
C GLY A 27 26.02 -27.39 26.24
N ASN A 28 25.87 -26.57 25.18
CA ASN A 28 26.96 -25.72 24.67
C ASN A 28 27.11 -24.48 25.56
N LYS A 29 28.34 -24.08 25.85
CA LYS A 29 28.58 -22.88 26.67
C LYS A 29 28.16 -21.59 25.93
N ILE A 30 27.34 -20.79 26.58
CA ILE A 30 26.81 -19.51 26.06
C ILE A 30 27.25 -18.29 26.85
N GLY A 31 27.94 -18.46 27.99
CA GLY A 31 28.47 -17.38 28.82
C GLY A 31 29.78 -17.70 29.48
N THR A 32 30.44 -16.66 29.98
CA THR A 32 31.64 -16.80 30.80
C THR A 32 31.22 -17.30 32.18
N GLN A 33 31.96 -18.28 32.70
CA GLN A 33 31.75 -18.80 34.05
C GLN A 33 31.80 -17.67 35.08
N PHE A 34 30.88 -17.68 36.02
CA PHE A 34 30.84 -16.77 37.15
C PHE A 34 31.32 -17.45 38.41
N VAL A 35 32.08 -16.76 39.26
CA VAL A 35 32.52 -17.27 40.54
C VAL A 35 31.63 -16.61 41.61
N ASP A 36 30.70 -17.39 42.18
CA ASP A 36 29.83 -16.96 43.27
C ASP A 36 30.67 -16.81 44.57
N THR A 37 31.31 -17.91 44.98
CA THR A 37 32.07 -17.99 46.20
C THR A 37 33.45 -18.59 45.95
N ALA A 38 34.51 -18.02 46.49
CA ALA A 38 35.88 -18.46 46.30
C ALA A 38 36.63 -18.69 47.63
N ASN A 39 37.20 -19.90 47.79
CA ASN A 39 38.13 -20.22 48.86
C ASN A 39 37.62 -19.91 50.29
N VAL A 40 36.37 -20.22 50.58
CA VAL A 40 35.75 -20.06 51.89
C VAL A 40 35.74 -21.35 52.70
N ALA A 41 35.47 -21.25 54.01
CA ALA A 41 35.32 -22.42 54.87
C ALA A 41 34.07 -23.25 54.49
N PRO A 42 34.13 -24.61 54.52
CA PRO A 42 32.95 -25.44 54.43
C PRO A 42 31.88 -25.02 55.46
N GLY A 43 30.58 -25.13 55.08
CA GLY A 43 29.44 -24.65 55.84
C GLY A 43 29.06 -23.19 55.58
N THR A 44 29.87 -22.43 54.86
CA THR A 44 29.45 -21.08 54.37
C THR A 44 28.26 -21.22 53.42
N THR A 45 27.21 -20.46 53.62
CA THR A 45 26.02 -20.48 52.74
C THR A 45 26.28 -19.73 51.43
N TYR A 46 25.71 -20.24 50.34
CA TYR A 46 25.71 -19.63 49.03
C TYR A 46 24.32 -19.62 48.41
N ASN A 47 24.05 -18.70 47.45
CA ASN A 47 22.79 -18.66 46.71
C ASN A 47 22.96 -17.96 45.35
N THR A 48 23.14 -18.71 44.29
CA THR A 48 23.32 -18.26 42.94
C THR A 48 21.98 -17.91 42.22
N ALA A 49 20.82 -18.16 42.87
CA ALA A 49 19.49 -17.89 42.33
C ALA A 49 18.95 -16.49 42.65
N ASN A 50 19.67 -15.68 43.44
CA ASN A 50 19.20 -14.39 43.93
C ASN A 50 19.07 -13.32 42.83
N ASP A 51 19.83 -13.42 41.76
CA ASP A 51 19.87 -12.43 40.70
C ASP A 51 19.29 -12.97 39.41
N THR A 52 18.27 -12.29 38.87
CA THR A 52 17.54 -12.62 37.63
C THR A 52 17.66 -11.51 36.61
N GLY A 53 18.57 -10.55 36.77
CA GLY A 53 18.78 -9.43 35.88
C GLY A 53 19.14 -9.86 34.44
N THR A 54 19.01 -8.93 33.47
CA THR A 54 19.45 -9.13 32.09
C THR A 54 20.97 -8.97 32.01
N LYS A 55 21.68 -9.99 31.55
CA LYS A 55 23.12 -9.93 31.38
C LYS A 55 23.50 -9.17 30.11
N ALA A 56 23.89 -7.89 30.27
CA ALA A 56 24.66 -7.16 29.29
C ALA A 56 26.16 -7.44 29.45
N SER A 57 27.01 -6.88 28.60
CA SER A 57 28.48 -7.07 28.71
C SER A 57 29.10 -6.63 30.05
N THR A 58 28.40 -5.79 30.80
CA THR A 58 28.80 -5.26 32.10
C THR A 58 27.93 -5.79 33.26
N ASP A 59 26.99 -6.68 32.98
CA ASP A 59 26.08 -7.26 33.96
C ASP A 59 26.84 -8.30 34.80
N THR A 60 26.80 -8.18 36.11
CA THR A 60 27.43 -9.07 37.07
C THR A 60 26.46 -10.04 37.74
N SER A 61 25.20 -10.09 37.23
CA SER A 61 24.21 -10.98 37.79
C SER A 61 24.59 -12.47 37.58
N GLU A 62 24.36 -13.26 38.61
CA GLU A 62 24.72 -14.68 38.66
C GLU A 62 23.75 -15.55 37.87
N ARG A 63 22.48 -15.12 37.76
CA ARG A 63 21.41 -15.80 37.04
C ARG A 63 20.65 -14.81 36.16
N PRO A 64 21.24 -14.31 35.10
CA PRO A 64 20.58 -13.37 34.21
C PRO A 64 19.34 -14.04 33.54
N SER A 65 18.24 -13.27 33.38
CA SER A 65 17.06 -13.75 32.66
C SER A 65 17.32 -13.90 31.16
N VAL A 66 18.31 -13.17 30.65
CA VAL A 66 18.70 -13.14 29.22
C VAL A 66 20.21 -13.09 29.11
N ILE A 67 20.76 -13.85 28.16
CA ILE A 67 22.17 -13.80 27.74
C ILE A 67 22.22 -13.50 26.24
N THR A 68 23.11 -12.59 25.82
CA THR A 68 23.40 -12.36 24.41
C THR A 68 24.81 -12.86 24.10
N LYS A 69 24.93 -13.71 23.07
CA LYS A 69 26.21 -14.26 22.60
C LYS A 69 26.20 -14.37 21.06
N ASP A 70 27.21 -13.87 20.42
CA ASP A 70 27.42 -13.96 18.96
C ASP A 70 26.18 -13.49 18.15
N GLY A 71 25.53 -12.40 18.62
CA GLY A 71 24.33 -11.83 18.01
C GLY A 71 23.02 -12.59 18.32
N LYS A 72 23.09 -13.71 19.04
CA LYS A 72 21.92 -14.51 19.45
C LYS A 72 21.50 -14.16 20.88
N THR A 73 20.21 -14.21 21.12
CA THR A 73 19.60 -13.97 22.44
C THR A 73 19.14 -15.29 23.02
N TYR A 74 19.49 -15.53 24.26
CA TYR A 74 19.12 -16.73 25.00
C TYR A 74 18.33 -16.35 26.25
N LYS A 75 17.20 -17.03 26.52
CA LYS A 75 16.38 -16.85 27.74
C LYS A 75 16.50 -18.05 28.65
N LEU A 76 16.55 -17.78 29.97
CA LEU A 76 16.52 -18.83 31.00
C LEU A 76 15.27 -19.69 30.80
N VAL A 77 15.45 -21.02 30.79
CA VAL A 77 14.35 -21.95 30.58
C VAL A 77 13.56 -22.21 31.87
N PRO A 78 12.26 -22.53 31.80
CA PRO A 78 11.49 -23.03 32.91
C PRO A 78 11.94 -24.48 33.30
N ALA A 79 11.45 -24.91 34.46
CA ALA A 79 11.65 -26.31 34.86
C ALA A 79 11.09 -27.28 33.82
N GLY A 80 11.85 -28.32 33.51
CA GLY A 80 11.48 -29.33 32.50
C GLY A 80 12.66 -30.17 32.05
N ASP A 81 12.39 -31.08 31.09
CA ASP A 81 13.41 -31.92 30.47
C ASP A 81 13.86 -31.34 29.13
N TYR A 82 15.16 -31.24 28.95
CA TYR A 82 15.83 -30.69 27.76
C TYR A 82 16.93 -31.71 27.30
N ASN A 83 17.48 -31.50 26.12
CA ASN A 83 18.55 -32.37 25.62
C ASN A 83 19.76 -32.43 26.56
N VAL A 84 20.05 -31.37 27.30
CA VAL A 84 21.13 -31.28 28.27
C VAL A 84 20.83 -32.07 29.57
N GLY A 85 19.56 -32.29 29.89
CA GLY A 85 19.11 -32.93 31.12
C GLY A 85 17.88 -32.29 31.73
N THR A 86 17.59 -32.63 32.99
CA THR A 86 16.44 -32.04 33.72
C THR A 86 16.81 -30.75 34.42
N VAL A 87 15.98 -29.73 34.22
CA VAL A 87 16.13 -28.39 34.78
C VAL A 87 15.13 -28.18 35.92
N GLY A 88 15.61 -27.69 37.04
CA GLY A 88 14.80 -27.35 38.25
C GLY A 88 14.08 -26.03 38.14
N LYS A 89 13.25 -25.68 39.11
CA LYS A 89 12.42 -24.46 39.18
C LYS A 89 13.23 -23.16 39.13
N ASP A 90 14.49 -23.19 39.50
CA ASP A 90 15.39 -22.07 39.51
C ASP A 90 16.14 -21.90 38.16
N GLY A 91 15.87 -22.76 37.14
CA GLY A 91 16.56 -22.75 35.86
C GLY A 91 17.89 -23.48 35.87
N ASN A 92 18.31 -24.03 37.04
CA ASN A 92 19.53 -24.81 37.16
C ASN A 92 19.35 -26.25 36.75
N LEU A 93 20.40 -26.85 36.19
CA LEU A 93 20.47 -28.26 35.85
C LEU A 93 20.50 -29.13 37.13
N THR A 94 19.60 -30.11 37.24
CA THR A 94 19.49 -31.00 38.37
C THR A 94 19.93 -32.43 38.05
N THR A 95 19.83 -32.86 36.80
CA THR A 95 20.39 -34.11 36.28
C THR A 95 20.92 -33.87 34.87
N THR A 96 21.96 -34.61 34.49
CA THR A 96 22.54 -34.53 33.15
C THR A 96 23.28 -35.82 32.79
N THR A 97 23.39 -36.09 31.51
CA THR A 97 24.27 -37.14 30.95
C THR A 97 25.58 -36.54 30.42
N LYS A 98 25.76 -35.20 30.54
CA LYS A 98 26.95 -34.48 30.10
C LYS A 98 27.86 -34.16 31.26
N ASP A 99 29.10 -33.78 30.99
CA ASP A 99 30.05 -33.33 32.00
C ASP A 99 29.78 -31.89 32.43
N LEU A 100 28.65 -31.70 33.12
CA LEU A 100 28.17 -30.41 33.63
C LEU A 100 27.81 -30.51 35.10
N GLY A 101 27.92 -29.37 35.81
CA GLY A 101 27.56 -29.29 37.24
C GLY A 101 26.05 -29.38 37.44
N THR A 102 25.63 -30.16 38.45
CA THR A 102 24.22 -30.32 38.85
C THR A 102 23.99 -29.95 40.31
N ASP A 103 24.91 -29.19 40.91
CA ASP A 103 24.74 -28.69 42.29
C ASP A 103 23.51 -27.79 42.39
N ALA A 104 22.89 -27.79 43.54
CA ALA A 104 21.74 -26.96 43.83
C ALA A 104 22.10 -25.47 43.69
N ALA A 105 21.13 -24.62 43.27
CA ALA A 105 21.33 -23.18 43.13
C ALA A 105 21.64 -22.50 44.47
N SER A 106 21.34 -23.10 45.60
CA SER A 106 21.65 -22.58 46.95
C SER A 106 21.98 -23.74 47.92
N GLY A 107 22.72 -23.46 48.96
CA GLY A 107 23.12 -24.44 49.96
C GLY A 107 24.34 -24.01 50.77
N GLU A 108 25.11 -25.00 51.24
CA GLU A 108 26.37 -24.81 51.94
C GLU A 108 27.56 -25.25 51.06
N VAL A 109 28.62 -24.46 51.12
CA VAL A 109 29.92 -24.78 50.50
C VAL A 109 30.48 -26.06 51.14
N ALA A 110 30.92 -26.99 50.32
CA ALA A 110 31.68 -28.16 50.71
C ALA A 110 33.14 -28.00 50.30
N GLU A 111 34.01 -28.96 50.77
CA GLU A 111 35.38 -29.02 50.26
C GLU A 111 35.39 -29.18 48.73
N GLY A 112 36.31 -28.46 48.04
CA GLY A 112 36.46 -28.48 46.60
C GLY A 112 35.54 -27.44 45.92
N THR A 113 35.08 -27.76 44.69
CA THR A 113 34.30 -26.82 43.88
C THR A 113 32.92 -27.36 43.55
N LYS A 114 31.87 -26.68 44.02
CA LYS A 114 30.50 -26.89 43.56
C LYS A 114 30.28 -26.19 42.22
N LYS A 115 29.54 -26.83 41.32
CA LYS A 115 29.23 -26.35 39.97
C LYS A 115 27.73 -26.29 39.78
N VAL A 116 27.20 -25.09 39.68
CA VAL A 116 25.80 -24.79 39.30
C VAL A 116 25.75 -24.46 37.82
N THR A 117 24.86 -25.12 37.08
CA THR A 117 24.69 -24.83 35.65
C THR A 117 23.30 -24.31 35.38
N TYR A 118 23.16 -23.13 34.82
CA TYR A 118 21.91 -22.54 34.34
C TYR A 118 21.73 -22.85 32.86
N VAL A 119 20.48 -23.19 32.47
CA VAL A 119 20.13 -23.62 31.11
C VAL A 119 19.27 -22.55 30.42
N TYR A 120 19.60 -22.28 29.19
CA TYR A 120 18.97 -21.25 28.40
C TYR A 120 18.55 -21.78 27.01
N GLN A 121 17.48 -21.21 26.46
CA GLN A 121 17.04 -21.51 25.10
C GLN A 121 17.27 -20.31 24.20
N GLU A 122 17.79 -20.55 23.00
CA GLU A 122 17.92 -19.54 21.96
C GLU A 122 16.55 -18.99 21.58
N VAL A 123 16.40 -17.68 21.63
CA VAL A 123 15.22 -16.97 21.12
C VAL A 123 15.40 -16.84 19.62
N LYS A 124 14.72 -17.67 18.85
CA LYS A 124 14.70 -17.54 17.39
C LYS A 124 13.93 -16.31 17.00
N THR A 125 14.42 -15.59 15.98
CA THR A 125 13.86 -14.35 15.52
C THR A 125 13.69 -14.34 14.01
N GLY A 126 12.81 -13.49 13.53
CA GLY A 126 12.59 -13.24 12.13
C GLY A 126 12.14 -11.81 11.89
N SER A 127 11.71 -11.54 10.68
CA SER A 127 11.11 -10.27 10.26
C SER A 127 10.00 -10.52 9.26
N VAL A 128 9.10 -9.53 9.10
CA VAL A 128 8.06 -9.52 8.07
C VAL A 128 8.20 -8.22 7.28
N VAL A 129 8.24 -8.35 5.97
CA VAL A 129 8.41 -7.22 5.07
C VAL A 129 7.40 -7.30 3.92
N ILE A 130 7.04 -6.13 3.38
CA ILE A 130 6.06 -5.99 2.31
C ILE A 130 6.74 -5.35 1.11
N ASP A 131 6.69 -6.05 -0.02
CA ASP A 131 7.14 -5.55 -1.32
C ASP A 131 5.93 -5.00 -2.10
N TYR A 132 6.15 -3.98 -2.94
CA TYR A 132 5.16 -3.34 -3.78
C TYR A 132 5.63 -3.36 -5.22
N VAL A 133 4.92 -4.08 -6.07
CA VAL A 133 5.34 -4.29 -7.46
C VAL A 133 4.20 -4.01 -8.45
N ASP A 134 4.56 -3.76 -9.70
CA ASP A 134 3.58 -3.74 -10.78
C ASP A 134 3.22 -5.17 -11.26
N THR A 135 2.34 -5.28 -12.25
CA THR A 135 1.90 -6.56 -12.83
C THR A 135 2.99 -7.34 -13.53
N GLU A 136 4.12 -6.74 -13.84
CA GLU A 136 5.32 -7.34 -14.41
C GLU A 136 6.36 -7.73 -13.34
N GLY A 137 6.18 -7.26 -12.09
CA GLY A 137 7.08 -7.53 -10.96
C GLY A 137 8.16 -6.47 -10.75
N ASN A 138 8.03 -5.29 -11.37
CA ASN A 138 8.94 -4.18 -11.13
C ASN A 138 8.59 -3.49 -9.80
N GLU A 139 9.59 -3.17 -8.99
CA GLU A 139 9.40 -2.46 -7.73
C GLU A 139 8.81 -1.07 -7.97
N LEU A 140 7.76 -0.73 -7.23
CA LEU A 140 7.10 0.58 -7.29
C LEU A 140 7.56 1.53 -6.20
N GLN A 141 7.75 1.03 -5.00
CA GLN A 141 8.27 1.81 -3.88
C GLN A 141 9.11 0.93 -2.95
N LYS A 142 9.85 1.59 -2.04
CA LYS A 142 10.68 0.91 -1.05
C LYS A 142 9.85 -0.02 -0.17
N GLN A 143 10.42 -1.19 0.12
CA GLN A 143 9.87 -2.19 1.03
C GLN A 143 9.44 -1.57 2.37
N TYR A 144 8.27 -1.95 2.85
CA TYR A 144 7.80 -1.63 4.19
C TYR A 144 8.19 -2.74 5.17
N VAL A 145 8.52 -2.37 6.39
CA VAL A 145 8.85 -3.33 7.46
C VAL A 145 7.68 -3.37 8.43
N ASP A 146 6.90 -4.45 8.38
CA ASP A 146 5.82 -4.72 9.33
C ASP A 146 6.39 -5.17 10.67
N SER A 147 7.15 -6.25 10.68
CA SER A 147 7.83 -6.75 11.86
C SER A 147 9.36 -6.64 11.66
N PRO A 148 10.07 -5.86 12.50
CA PRO A 148 11.50 -5.62 12.31
C PRO A 148 12.32 -6.87 12.57
N GLU A 149 13.54 -6.90 12.03
CA GLU A 149 14.55 -7.91 12.35
C GLU A 149 14.75 -8.03 13.87
N GLY A 150 14.83 -9.25 14.37
CA GLY A 150 14.91 -9.53 15.80
C GLY A 150 13.55 -9.77 16.48
N THR A 151 12.44 -9.67 15.74
CA THR A 151 11.12 -10.04 16.27
C THR A 151 11.08 -11.53 16.62
N ALA A 152 10.61 -11.87 17.82
CA ALA A 152 10.58 -13.27 18.29
C ALA A 152 9.67 -14.14 17.39
N VAL A 153 10.15 -15.34 17.05
CA VAL A 153 9.35 -16.36 16.37
C VAL A 153 8.09 -16.67 17.19
N GLY A 154 6.94 -16.76 16.50
CA GLY A 154 5.63 -16.94 17.13
C GLY A 154 4.89 -15.64 17.45
N THR A 155 5.54 -14.46 17.31
CA THR A 155 4.83 -13.17 17.37
C THR A 155 3.85 -13.08 16.20
N THR A 156 2.61 -12.69 16.45
CA THR A 156 1.61 -12.48 15.38
C THR A 156 1.93 -11.22 14.60
N TYR A 157 1.68 -11.25 13.28
CA TYR A 157 1.72 -10.10 12.40
C TYR A 157 0.42 -9.99 11.61
N ASP A 158 0.07 -8.78 11.19
CA ASP A 158 -1.09 -8.47 10.37
C ASP A 158 -0.73 -7.36 9.38
N ALA A 159 -0.30 -7.78 8.21
CA ALA A 159 0.05 -6.92 7.09
C ALA A 159 -1.14 -6.70 6.14
N GLU A 160 -2.34 -7.21 6.48
CA GLU A 160 -3.54 -6.99 5.67
C GLU A 160 -3.86 -5.51 5.54
N GLY A 161 -3.64 -4.78 6.61
CA GLY A 161 -3.74 -3.33 6.66
C GLY A 161 -5.08 -2.78 6.16
N ILE A 162 -5.46 -1.58 6.57
CA ILE A 162 -6.56 -0.87 5.92
C ILE A 162 -6.01 -0.28 4.61
N THR A 163 -6.62 -0.59 3.47
CA THR A 163 -6.27 0.03 2.17
C THR A 163 -6.24 1.55 2.31
N GLY A 164 -5.15 2.18 1.86
CA GLY A 164 -4.90 3.61 2.03
C GLY A 164 -3.97 3.95 3.19
N THR A 165 -3.51 2.97 3.97
CA THR A 165 -2.46 3.16 4.98
C THR A 165 -1.06 3.13 4.35
N THR A 166 -0.03 3.46 5.13
CA THR A 166 1.37 3.38 4.68
C THR A 166 1.78 1.96 4.32
N GLU A 167 1.19 0.99 4.98
CA GLU A 167 1.46 -0.44 4.81
C GLU A 167 0.79 -1.02 3.56
N LYS A 168 -0.45 -0.60 3.27
CA LYS A 168 -1.22 -0.99 2.08
C LYS A 168 -1.77 0.26 1.39
N PRO A 169 -0.95 1.05 0.71
CA PRO A 169 -1.40 2.26 0.03
C PRO A 169 -2.42 1.91 -1.07
N ALA A 170 -3.51 2.67 -1.15
CA ALA A 170 -4.51 2.50 -2.21
C ALA A 170 -3.93 2.84 -3.58
N VAL A 171 -2.99 3.78 -3.59
CA VAL A 171 -2.36 4.34 -4.79
C VAL A 171 -0.87 4.55 -4.51
N ILE A 172 -0.04 4.24 -5.51
CA ILE A 172 1.39 4.54 -5.51
C ILE A 172 1.69 5.45 -6.71
N GLU A 173 2.40 6.55 -6.45
CA GLU A 173 2.90 7.44 -7.49
C GLU A 173 4.38 7.13 -7.77
N LYS A 174 4.71 6.84 -9.04
CA LYS A 174 6.09 6.61 -9.47
C LYS A 174 6.32 7.13 -10.88
N ASP A 175 7.37 7.91 -11.07
CA ASP A 175 7.80 8.46 -12.37
C ASP A 175 6.67 9.19 -13.14
N GLY A 176 5.80 9.91 -12.41
CA GLY A 176 4.66 10.65 -12.96
C GLY A 176 3.47 9.79 -13.36
N LYS A 177 3.48 8.51 -12.99
CA LYS A 177 2.40 7.55 -13.21
C LYS A 177 1.75 7.18 -11.88
N THR A 178 0.46 6.93 -11.94
CA THR A 178 -0.37 6.48 -10.82
C THR A 178 -0.61 4.98 -10.93
N TYR A 179 -0.41 4.26 -9.85
CA TYR A 179 -0.64 2.81 -9.78
C TYR A 179 -1.69 2.49 -8.72
N GLU A 180 -2.65 1.63 -9.05
CA GLU A 180 -3.74 1.17 -8.18
C GLU A 180 -3.59 -0.32 -7.86
N LEU A 181 -3.99 -0.75 -6.65
CA LEU A 181 -4.07 -2.18 -6.29
C LEU A 181 -4.88 -2.96 -7.32
N VAL A 182 -4.37 -4.13 -7.74
CA VAL A 182 -5.11 -5.00 -8.65
C VAL A 182 -6.13 -5.87 -7.91
N PRO A 183 -7.28 -6.20 -8.49
CA PRO A 183 -8.18 -7.21 -7.95
C PRO A 183 -7.57 -8.62 -8.02
N ALA A 184 -8.19 -9.58 -7.33
CA ALA A 184 -7.84 -11.00 -7.45
C ALA A 184 -7.83 -11.44 -8.92
N GLY A 185 -6.79 -12.17 -9.31
CA GLY A 185 -6.63 -12.61 -10.70
C GLY A 185 -5.22 -13.10 -11.02
N THR A 186 -5.01 -13.44 -12.29
CA THR A 186 -3.71 -13.88 -12.80
C THR A 186 -3.08 -12.75 -13.62
N TYR A 187 -1.85 -12.40 -13.28
CA TYR A 187 -1.02 -11.36 -13.90
C TYR A 187 0.31 -11.96 -14.34
N THR A 188 1.13 -11.21 -15.03
CA THR A 188 2.48 -11.65 -15.48
C THR A 188 3.34 -12.08 -14.27
N VAL A 189 3.26 -11.33 -13.18
CA VAL A 189 4.01 -11.58 -11.93
C VAL A 189 3.54 -12.84 -11.19
N GLY A 190 2.29 -13.30 -11.41
CA GLY A 190 1.70 -14.45 -10.75
C GLY A 190 0.22 -14.32 -10.44
N THR A 191 -0.25 -15.04 -9.45
CA THR A 191 -1.66 -15.03 -9.01
C THR A 191 -1.82 -14.17 -7.77
N VAL A 192 -2.78 -13.26 -7.80
CA VAL A 192 -3.14 -12.32 -6.71
C VAL A 192 -4.44 -12.79 -6.07
N GLY A 193 -4.49 -12.79 -4.74
CA GLY A 193 -5.66 -13.11 -3.93
C GLY A 193 -6.63 -11.94 -3.74
N GLU A 194 -7.72 -12.19 -3.03
CA GLU A 194 -8.76 -11.18 -2.72
C GLU A 194 -8.23 -10.03 -1.84
N ASP A 195 -7.15 -10.27 -1.11
CA ASP A 195 -6.42 -9.32 -0.28
C ASP A 195 -5.40 -8.45 -1.06
N ASN A 196 -5.37 -8.56 -2.40
CA ASN A 196 -4.42 -7.93 -3.33
C ASN A 196 -2.96 -8.41 -3.16
N ASN A 197 -2.74 -9.43 -2.34
CA ASN A 197 -1.45 -10.05 -2.11
C ASN A 197 -1.15 -11.13 -3.15
N LEU A 198 0.11 -11.26 -3.54
CA LEU A 198 0.60 -12.32 -4.40
C LEU A 198 0.57 -13.67 -3.66
N THR A 199 -0.20 -14.63 -4.17
CA THR A 199 -0.37 -15.96 -3.57
C THR A 199 0.44 -17.05 -4.28
N ALA A 200 0.83 -16.80 -5.53
CA ALA A 200 1.74 -17.63 -6.31
C ALA A 200 2.52 -16.75 -7.28
N THR A 201 3.79 -17.06 -7.49
CA THR A 201 4.67 -16.32 -8.40
C THR A 201 5.56 -17.25 -9.21
N THR A 202 5.98 -16.80 -10.38
CA THR A 202 7.02 -17.44 -11.21
C THR A 202 8.40 -16.81 -11.00
N THR A 203 8.49 -15.83 -10.09
CA THR A 203 9.72 -15.08 -9.76
C THR A 203 10.17 -15.34 -8.32
N THR A 204 11.09 -14.54 -7.80
CA THR A 204 11.60 -14.62 -6.41
C THR A 204 10.82 -13.77 -5.41
N LEU A 205 9.67 -13.23 -5.79
CA LEU A 205 8.82 -12.41 -4.92
C LEU A 205 8.19 -13.22 -3.79
N GLY A 206 7.90 -12.56 -2.68
CA GLY A 206 7.23 -13.17 -1.54
C GLY A 206 5.76 -13.49 -1.82
N VAL A 207 5.33 -14.65 -1.32
CA VAL A 207 3.93 -15.11 -1.43
C VAL A 207 3.38 -15.50 -0.05
N ALA A 208 3.96 -14.96 1.02
CA ALA A 208 3.48 -15.24 2.36
C ALA A 208 2.08 -14.67 2.57
N PRO A 209 1.23 -15.31 3.39
CA PRO A 209 -0.06 -14.75 3.77
C PRO A 209 0.09 -13.38 4.43
N VAL A 210 -0.90 -12.51 4.27
CA VAL A 210 -0.92 -11.17 4.86
C VAL A 210 -1.03 -11.19 6.39
N THR A 211 -1.51 -12.29 6.98
CA THR A 211 -1.58 -12.49 8.43
C THR A 211 -0.92 -13.81 8.81
N GLY A 212 -0.31 -13.86 9.99
CA GLY A 212 0.33 -15.08 10.47
C GLY A 212 1.18 -14.89 11.73
N THR A 213 2.19 -15.71 11.86
CA THR A 213 3.20 -15.60 12.92
C THR A 213 4.60 -15.50 12.31
N VAL A 214 5.43 -14.68 12.92
CA VAL A 214 6.84 -14.55 12.55
C VAL A 214 7.53 -15.90 12.64
N VAL A 215 8.21 -16.30 11.56
CA VAL A 215 9.06 -17.48 11.50
C VAL A 215 10.52 -17.07 11.44
N GLU A 216 11.43 -18.01 11.63
CA GLU A 216 12.87 -17.74 11.52
C GLU A 216 13.24 -17.26 10.11
N GLY A 217 13.97 -16.15 10.03
CA GLY A 217 14.36 -15.50 8.77
C GLY A 217 13.42 -14.38 8.35
N VAL A 218 13.29 -14.15 7.04
CA VAL A 218 12.50 -13.05 6.46
C VAL A 218 11.24 -13.59 5.79
N THR A 219 10.09 -13.22 6.31
CA THR A 219 8.79 -13.45 5.68
C THR A 219 8.50 -12.30 4.71
N LYS A 220 8.16 -12.60 3.46
CA LYS A 220 7.91 -11.61 2.42
C LYS A 220 6.48 -11.70 1.90
N ILE A 221 5.78 -10.58 1.94
CA ILE A 221 4.44 -10.35 1.39
C ILE A 221 4.61 -9.42 0.18
N THR A 222 3.80 -9.57 -0.86
CA THR A 222 3.91 -8.73 -2.05
C THR A 222 2.53 -8.23 -2.48
N TYR A 223 2.30 -6.92 -2.42
CA TYR A 223 1.14 -6.27 -3.02
C TYR A 223 1.40 -5.91 -4.48
N VAL A 224 0.40 -6.19 -5.33
CA VAL A 224 0.50 -5.99 -6.78
C VAL A 224 -0.39 -4.83 -7.22
N TYR A 225 0.16 -3.98 -8.07
CA TYR A 225 -0.48 -2.78 -8.59
C TYR A 225 -0.45 -2.77 -10.12
N LYS A 226 -1.36 -2.04 -10.74
CA LYS A 226 -1.33 -1.73 -12.17
C LYS A 226 -1.35 -0.24 -12.40
N GLU A 227 -0.75 0.20 -13.50
CA GLU A 227 -0.83 1.60 -13.93
C GLU A 227 -2.30 1.98 -14.19
N LYS A 228 -2.74 3.07 -13.57
CA LYS A 228 -4.04 3.67 -13.81
C LYS A 228 -3.99 4.44 -15.11
N VAL A 229 -4.59 3.89 -16.14
CA VAL A 229 -4.76 4.61 -17.40
C VAL A 229 -6.00 5.48 -17.26
N GLU A 230 -5.82 6.79 -17.17
CA GLU A 230 -6.93 7.74 -17.24
C GLU A 230 -7.52 7.66 -18.66
N THR A 231 -8.77 7.26 -18.77
CA THR A 231 -9.51 7.35 -20.03
C THR A 231 -9.82 8.83 -20.26
N PRO A 232 -9.35 9.45 -21.36
CA PRO A 232 -9.68 10.83 -21.65
C PRO A 232 -11.19 11.03 -21.66
N LYS A 233 -11.66 12.02 -20.93
CA LYS A 233 -13.06 12.43 -21.01
C LYS A 233 -13.31 13.07 -22.35
N THR A 234 -14.38 12.70 -23.01
CA THR A 234 -14.75 13.22 -24.33
C THR A 234 -16.15 13.81 -24.33
N GLY A 235 -16.41 14.68 -25.31
CA GLY A 235 -17.70 15.25 -25.54
C GLY A 235 -17.97 15.47 -27.01
N ASN A 236 -19.20 15.85 -27.34
CA ASN A 236 -19.68 16.07 -28.69
C ASN A 236 -20.19 17.50 -28.82
N VAL A 237 -20.11 18.06 -30.02
CA VAL A 237 -20.77 19.31 -30.40
C VAL A 237 -21.59 19.04 -31.65
N VAL A 238 -22.88 19.38 -31.60
CA VAL A 238 -23.81 19.20 -32.71
C VAL A 238 -24.48 20.53 -33.07
N ILE A 239 -24.85 20.68 -34.32
CA ILE A 239 -25.45 21.89 -34.85
C ILE A 239 -26.85 21.56 -35.36
N THR A 240 -27.82 22.33 -34.94
CA THR A 240 -29.21 22.22 -35.39
C THR A 240 -29.60 23.50 -36.13
N TYR A 241 -30.50 23.38 -37.08
CA TYR A 241 -30.95 24.44 -37.98
C TYR A 241 -32.47 24.50 -37.93
N VAL A 242 -32.99 25.68 -37.51
CA VAL A 242 -34.44 25.87 -37.35
C VAL A 242 -34.89 27.16 -38.05
N ASP A 243 -36.17 27.21 -38.41
CA ASP A 243 -36.75 28.49 -38.83
C ASP A 243 -37.12 29.39 -37.62
N THR A 244 -37.64 30.59 -37.86
CA THR A 244 -38.07 31.57 -36.83
C THR A 244 -39.22 31.05 -35.93
N GLU A 245 -39.90 29.99 -36.34
CA GLU A 245 -40.98 29.33 -35.59
C GLU A 245 -40.45 28.08 -34.80
N GLY A 246 -39.19 27.67 -35.03
CA GLY A 246 -38.58 26.48 -34.42
C GLY A 246 -38.72 25.18 -35.21
N LEU A 247 -39.17 25.25 -36.45
CA LEU A 247 -39.24 24.06 -37.32
C LEU A 247 -37.86 23.69 -37.85
N GLU A 248 -37.45 22.46 -37.70
CA GLU A 248 -36.17 21.93 -38.26
C GLU A 248 -36.10 22.11 -39.77
N LEU A 249 -35.02 22.68 -40.25
CA LEU A 249 -34.78 22.94 -41.67
C LEU A 249 -33.82 21.96 -42.32
N LYS A 250 -32.83 21.49 -41.60
CA LYS A 250 -31.77 20.56 -42.06
C LYS A 250 -31.45 19.59 -40.95
N ALA A 251 -31.05 18.35 -41.30
CA ALA A 251 -30.58 17.38 -40.37
C ALA A 251 -29.40 17.91 -39.54
N THR A 252 -29.33 17.52 -38.28
CA THR A 252 -28.23 17.86 -37.36
C THR A 252 -26.87 17.52 -37.97
N VAL A 253 -25.94 18.47 -37.90
CA VAL A 253 -24.54 18.28 -38.31
C VAL A 253 -23.69 18.10 -37.06
N LYS A 254 -22.67 17.29 -37.13
CA LYS A 254 -21.70 17.10 -36.08
C LYS A 254 -20.46 17.94 -36.37
N ASP A 255 -20.18 18.91 -35.51
CA ASP A 255 -18.92 19.65 -35.50
C ASP A 255 -17.81 18.79 -34.87
N THR A 256 -18.04 18.36 -33.65
CA THR A 256 -17.09 17.55 -32.91
C THR A 256 -17.71 16.21 -32.50
N THR A 257 -16.98 15.12 -32.71
CA THR A 257 -17.36 13.77 -32.24
C THR A 257 -16.24 13.22 -31.38
N ASP A 258 -16.57 12.82 -30.13
CA ASP A 258 -15.63 12.28 -29.15
C ASP A 258 -14.39 13.17 -28.95
N GLY A 259 -14.58 14.48 -29.05
CA GLY A 259 -13.52 15.48 -28.82
C GLY A 259 -13.05 15.45 -27.37
N GLU A 260 -11.74 15.60 -27.15
CA GLU A 260 -11.16 15.65 -25.82
C GLU A 260 -11.72 16.85 -25.03
N VAL A 261 -12.16 16.63 -23.78
CA VAL A 261 -12.63 17.70 -22.89
C VAL A 261 -11.54 18.74 -22.70
N GLY A 262 -11.90 20.01 -22.94
CA GLY A 262 -10.96 21.13 -22.92
C GLY A 262 -10.39 21.51 -24.29
N SER A 263 -10.55 20.69 -25.34
CA SER A 263 -10.24 21.08 -26.72
C SER A 263 -11.22 22.16 -27.20
N THR A 264 -10.83 22.95 -28.16
CA THR A 264 -11.68 24.02 -28.74
C THR A 264 -12.54 23.50 -29.89
N TYR A 265 -13.74 24.05 -30.04
CA TYR A 265 -14.62 23.88 -31.18
C TYR A 265 -15.06 25.19 -31.77
N ASN A 266 -15.45 25.20 -33.06
CA ASN A 266 -15.97 26.40 -33.74
C ASN A 266 -16.92 25.96 -34.86
N THR A 267 -18.20 26.08 -34.63
CA THR A 267 -19.28 25.70 -35.55
C THR A 267 -19.47 26.64 -36.74
N LYS A 268 -18.58 27.61 -36.95
CA LYS A 268 -18.61 28.59 -38.04
C LYS A 268 -17.48 28.42 -39.05
N ASP A 269 -16.61 27.46 -38.90
CA ASP A 269 -15.40 27.31 -39.70
C ASP A 269 -15.62 26.49 -41.01
N SER A 270 -16.79 25.87 -41.16
CA SER A 270 -17.20 25.08 -42.33
C SER A 270 -18.50 25.62 -42.97
N ALA A 271 -18.57 25.66 -44.29
CA ALA A 271 -19.79 26.03 -45.01
C ALA A 271 -20.95 25.04 -44.85
N ASP A 272 -20.63 23.77 -44.52
CA ASP A 272 -21.65 22.76 -44.24
C ASP A 272 -22.27 22.92 -42.86
N GLU A 273 -21.50 23.48 -41.91
CA GLU A 273 -21.89 23.74 -40.53
C GLU A 273 -22.56 25.09 -40.36
N TYR A 274 -22.14 26.09 -41.14
CA TYR A 274 -22.61 27.44 -41.07
C TYR A 274 -23.06 27.99 -42.43
N PRO A 275 -24.03 27.31 -43.10
CA PRO A 275 -24.52 27.77 -44.42
C PRO A 275 -25.20 29.13 -44.32
N GLU A 276 -25.03 30.00 -45.36
CA GLU A 276 -25.73 31.27 -45.42
C GLU A 276 -27.22 31.05 -45.74
N THR A 277 -27.53 30.05 -46.53
CA THR A 277 -28.91 29.69 -46.94
C THR A 277 -29.15 28.17 -46.84
N ILE A 278 -30.38 27.79 -46.54
CA ILE A 278 -30.85 26.41 -46.54
C ILE A 278 -32.06 26.30 -47.46
N GLU A 279 -32.07 25.29 -48.34
CA GLU A 279 -33.21 24.93 -49.17
C GLU A 279 -34.00 23.80 -48.50
N LYS A 280 -35.30 24.00 -48.29
CA LYS A 280 -36.20 22.94 -47.78
C LYS A 280 -37.55 23.00 -48.50
N ASP A 281 -37.96 21.91 -49.09
CA ASP A 281 -39.24 21.74 -49.80
C ASP A 281 -39.46 22.82 -50.92
N GLY A 282 -38.36 23.21 -51.59
CA GLY A 282 -38.39 24.27 -52.65
C GLY A 282 -38.49 25.68 -52.10
N VAL A 283 -38.29 25.89 -50.80
CA VAL A 283 -38.28 27.19 -50.14
C VAL A 283 -36.86 27.49 -49.65
N THR A 284 -36.37 28.69 -50.01
CA THR A 284 -35.09 29.20 -49.55
C THR A 284 -35.25 29.88 -48.20
N TYR A 285 -34.41 29.51 -47.26
CA TYR A 285 -34.28 30.16 -45.93
C TYR A 285 -32.90 30.80 -45.82
N LYS A 286 -32.84 32.02 -45.32
CA LYS A 286 -31.61 32.76 -45.08
C LYS A 286 -31.36 32.89 -43.59
N ARG A 287 -30.08 32.72 -43.16
CA ARG A 287 -29.72 32.91 -41.77
C ARG A 287 -30.06 34.32 -41.27
N VAL A 288 -30.70 34.39 -40.10
CA VAL A 288 -31.09 35.66 -39.48
C VAL A 288 -29.88 36.37 -38.88
N VAL A 289 -30.03 37.66 -38.62
CA VAL A 289 -29.13 38.47 -37.77
C VAL A 289 -29.70 38.61 -36.37
N ALA A 290 -29.07 39.42 -35.51
CA ALA A 290 -29.59 39.68 -34.18
C ALA A 290 -31.05 40.16 -34.21
N GLY A 291 -31.89 39.54 -33.40
CA GLY A 291 -33.33 39.86 -33.32
C GLY A 291 -34.09 38.93 -32.38
N THR A 292 -35.38 39.26 -32.19
CA THR A 292 -36.31 38.43 -31.40
C THR A 292 -37.26 37.74 -32.36
N HIS A 293 -37.26 36.42 -32.29
CA HIS A 293 -38.10 35.52 -33.08
C HIS A 293 -38.97 34.68 -32.14
N LYS A 294 -39.92 33.93 -32.69
CA LYS A 294 -40.78 33.09 -31.86
C LYS A 294 -39.99 31.96 -31.16
N VAL A 295 -38.93 31.47 -31.83
CA VAL A 295 -38.01 30.45 -31.28
C VAL A 295 -37.11 31.01 -30.16
N GLY A 296 -36.90 32.33 -30.12
CA GLY A 296 -36.08 33.01 -29.13
C GLY A 296 -35.25 34.17 -29.71
N GLU A 297 -34.34 34.69 -28.89
CA GLU A 297 -33.40 35.72 -29.29
C GLU A 297 -32.21 35.16 -30.05
N THR A 298 -31.74 35.86 -31.08
CA THR A 298 -30.58 35.47 -31.90
C THR A 298 -29.48 36.51 -31.81
N THR A 299 -28.25 36.08 -32.00
CA THR A 299 -27.04 36.91 -32.09
C THR A 299 -26.84 37.42 -33.53
N GLU A 300 -25.84 38.31 -33.74
CA GLU A 300 -25.48 38.84 -35.05
C GLU A 300 -25.13 37.78 -36.10
N ASP A 301 -24.64 36.64 -35.66
CA ASP A 301 -24.29 35.47 -36.48
C ASP A 301 -25.44 34.46 -36.63
N GLY A 302 -26.67 34.84 -36.20
CA GLY A 302 -27.86 33.98 -36.33
C GLY A 302 -27.95 32.81 -35.38
N HIS A 303 -27.08 32.75 -34.40
CA HIS A 303 -27.07 31.70 -33.37
C HIS A 303 -28.12 32.01 -32.29
N LEU A 304 -28.90 31.01 -31.88
CA LEU A 304 -29.91 31.12 -30.84
C LEU A 304 -29.27 31.28 -29.45
N VAL A 305 -29.53 32.40 -28.77
CA VAL A 305 -28.92 32.76 -27.47
C VAL A 305 -29.16 31.69 -26.39
N SER A 306 -30.29 30.97 -26.43
CA SER A 306 -30.64 29.93 -25.47
C SER A 306 -30.00 28.58 -25.76
N SER A 307 -29.27 28.41 -26.87
CA SER A 307 -28.47 27.23 -27.19
C SER A 307 -27.02 27.39 -26.69
N ASP A 308 -26.20 26.34 -26.85
CA ASP A 308 -24.78 26.45 -26.53
C ASP A 308 -24.07 27.47 -27.44
N ALA A 309 -22.95 28.03 -26.99
CA ALA A 309 -22.20 29.03 -27.77
C ALA A 309 -21.66 28.45 -29.08
N ALA A 310 -21.59 29.27 -30.13
CA ALA A 310 -21.12 28.88 -31.47
C ALA A 310 -19.63 28.45 -31.49
N GLU A 311 -18.85 28.86 -30.51
CA GLU A 311 -17.43 28.49 -30.31
C GLU A 311 -17.11 28.43 -28.81
N GLY A 312 -16.17 27.57 -28.44
CA GLY A 312 -15.83 27.36 -27.03
C GLY A 312 -14.94 26.17 -26.80
N THR A 313 -15.11 25.51 -25.65
CA THR A 313 -14.39 24.31 -25.28
C THR A 313 -15.36 23.12 -25.18
N VAL A 314 -14.89 21.96 -25.60
CA VAL A 314 -15.60 20.69 -25.48
C VAL A 314 -15.74 20.35 -24.00
N GLU A 315 -16.95 20.01 -23.57
CA GLU A 315 -17.27 19.52 -22.23
C GLU A 315 -17.81 18.09 -22.32
N GLU A 316 -17.80 17.37 -21.18
CA GLU A 316 -18.36 16.02 -21.13
C GLU A 316 -19.86 16.03 -21.48
N GLY A 317 -20.27 15.16 -22.40
CA GLY A 317 -21.64 15.12 -22.91
C GLY A 317 -21.78 15.70 -24.30
N THR A 318 -22.93 16.36 -24.61
CA THR A 318 -23.21 16.93 -25.94
C THR A 318 -23.65 18.38 -25.80
N LYS A 319 -22.90 19.28 -26.46
CA LYS A 319 -23.31 20.65 -26.68
C LYS A 319 -24.14 20.74 -27.96
N THR A 320 -25.19 21.58 -27.94
CA THR A 320 -26.07 21.79 -29.10
C THR A 320 -26.10 23.27 -29.44
N VAL A 321 -25.56 23.59 -30.57
CA VAL A 321 -25.58 24.94 -31.16
C VAL A 321 -26.73 25.05 -32.16
N THR A 322 -27.58 26.05 -32.06
CA THR A 322 -28.74 26.19 -32.94
C THR A 322 -28.65 27.50 -33.76
N TYR A 323 -28.69 27.35 -35.07
CA TYR A 323 -28.80 28.50 -35.98
C TYR A 323 -30.22 28.67 -36.48
N VAL A 324 -30.67 29.95 -36.56
CA VAL A 324 -32.03 30.32 -36.92
C VAL A 324 -32.02 30.97 -38.32
N TYR A 325 -33.03 30.61 -39.12
CA TYR A 325 -33.17 31.05 -40.48
C TYR A 325 -34.59 31.58 -40.70
N GLU A 326 -34.71 32.62 -41.56
CA GLU A 326 -36.00 33.14 -41.99
C GLU A 326 -36.28 32.83 -43.45
N LYS A 327 -37.55 32.61 -43.76
CA LYS A 327 -37.97 32.36 -45.13
C LYS A 327 -37.72 33.57 -46.03
N VAL A 328 -37.03 33.35 -47.17
CA VAL A 328 -36.85 34.40 -48.17
C VAL A 328 -38.15 34.65 -48.88
N GLU A 329 -38.76 35.79 -48.67
CA GLU A 329 -39.95 36.22 -49.42
C GLU A 329 -39.58 36.49 -50.88
N THR A 330 -40.12 35.77 -51.85
CA THR A 330 -40.05 36.10 -53.24
C THR A 330 -40.92 37.35 -53.45
N PRO A 331 -40.40 38.45 -53.95
CA PRO A 331 -41.22 39.59 -54.19
C PRO A 331 -42.34 39.29 -55.20
N VAL A 332 -43.58 39.40 -54.75
CA VAL A 332 -44.74 39.26 -55.60
C VAL A 332 -44.78 40.47 -56.54
N VAL A 333 -44.39 40.28 -57.77
CA VAL A 333 -44.56 41.34 -58.79
C VAL A 333 -46.06 41.53 -59.02
N LYS A 334 -46.61 42.56 -58.44
CA LYS A 334 -47.99 42.98 -58.76
C LYS A 334 -48.00 43.57 -60.16
N THR A 335 -48.50 42.77 -61.16
CA THR A 335 -48.73 43.27 -62.51
C THR A 335 -50.09 43.96 -62.56
N GLY A 336 -50.12 45.18 -62.86
CA GLY A 336 -51.32 45.95 -63.19
C GLY A 336 -51.49 46.06 -64.68
N SER A 337 -52.70 45.92 -65.20
CA SER A 337 -53.02 46.23 -66.60
C SER A 337 -53.54 47.68 -66.71
N VAL A 338 -53.01 48.45 -67.63
CA VAL A 338 -53.53 49.76 -68.03
C VAL A 338 -54.31 49.58 -69.30
N VAL A 339 -55.60 49.90 -69.30
CA VAL A 339 -56.45 49.91 -70.48
C VAL A 339 -56.63 51.33 -70.92
N ALA A 340 -56.09 51.71 -72.10
CA ALA A 340 -56.33 53.01 -72.70
C ALA A 340 -57.63 52.89 -73.61
N ARG A 341 -58.63 53.68 -73.27
CA ARG A 341 -59.79 53.86 -74.11
C ARG A 341 -59.61 55.11 -74.97
N TYR A 342 -59.74 54.95 -76.25
CA TYR A 342 -59.84 56.07 -77.17
C TYR A 342 -61.31 56.35 -77.48
N VAL A 343 -61.76 57.51 -77.21
CA VAL A 343 -63.10 57.99 -77.55
C VAL A 343 -63.00 59.03 -78.66
N ILE A 344 -63.88 58.98 -79.59
CA ILE A 344 -63.99 60.07 -80.64
C ILE A 344 -64.81 61.19 -80.05
N GLU A 345 -64.27 62.44 -80.12
CA GLU A 345 -64.96 63.62 -79.65
C GLU A 345 -66.32 63.80 -80.37
N GLY A 346 -67.41 63.76 -79.60
CA GLY A 346 -68.75 64.01 -80.07
C GLY A 346 -69.75 62.85 -80.15
N THR A 347 -69.38 61.62 -79.62
CA THR A 347 -70.35 60.54 -79.38
C THR A 347 -70.51 60.25 -77.88
N GLU A 348 -71.60 60.75 -77.28
CA GLU A 348 -72.13 60.27 -76.01
C GLU A 348 -72.93 58.96 -76.31
N ASP A 349 -72.42 57.80 -75.76
CA ASP A 349 -73.23 56.70 -75.25
C ASP A 349 -72.42 55.82 -74.35
#